data_bc678cb372b5f5839b494165643d82c0
#
_entry.id   bc678cb372b5f5839b494165643d82c0
#
_cell.length_a   1.000
_cell.length_b   1.000
_cell.length_c   1.000
_cell.angle_alpha   90.00
_cell.angle_beta   90.00
_cell.angle_gamma   90.00
#
_symmetry.space_group_name_H-M   'P 1'
#
loop_
_entity.id
_entity.type
_entity.pdbx_description
1 polymer ?
#
loop_
_entity_poly.entity_id
_entity_poly.type
_entity_poly.pdbx_seq_one_letter_code
_entity_poly.pdbx_strand_id
1 'polypeptide(L)'
;VPAVASEPAAVASEVPANVPAVEKASLTVYYDSNLHPGTFQIYEQKWLEDMMSTPLTILPCHEEMIDTVPSASWFIVQRPHSARWNTRFQQMNQKGRDFYVLHLSDEFANDCIDFYSLPHCKGVIRNYTREDIPPLPHLLTIPLGYHYPYAGTVAPFSDRELLWSFHGTNWCDRKTQLERLANCVPYNCLLLPSWNHSAMTNEKDYMNLLGKTKFCPVLRGNNMETFRLYEALEAGCVPVCMETDPFLDRIDRELDLTSLYAWKEPVATISSPFQAGIQQEVLRRWTAWKERVRVAVRGLL
;
A
#
# COMPACT_ATOMS: atom_id res chain seq x y z
N VAL A 1 -10.33 34.12 61.18
CA VAL A 1 -10.03 34.60 59.86
C VAL A 1 -8.98 33.68 59.26
N PRO A 2 -9.25 32.83 58.27
CA PRO A 2 -8.23 32.01 57.66
C PRO A 2 -7.55 32.80 56.53
N ALA A 3 -6.23 32.64 56.43
CA ALA A 3 -5.34 33.24 55.46
C ALA A 3 -5.60 32.70 54.03
N VAL A 4 -5.67 33.61 53.07
CA VAL A 4 -5.75 33.32 51.62
C VAL A 4 -4.34 32.97 51.13
N ALA A 5 -4.18 31.76 50.62
CA ALA A 5 -2.95 31.34 49.93
C ALA A 5 -2.96 31.93 48.50
N SER A 6 -1.91 32.63 48.16
CA SER A 6 -1.65 33.18 46.82
C SER A 6 -1.19 32.07 45.87
N GLU A 7 -1.87 31.94 44.72
CA GLU A 7 -1.42 31.07 43.59
C GLU A 7 -0.11 31.58 42.97
N PRO A 8 0.79 30.66 42.57
CA PRO A 8 1.98 31.06 41.83
C PRO A 8 1.64 31.35 40.35
N ALA A 9 2.17 32.45 39.84
CA ALA A 9 2.04 32.87 38.45
C ALA A 9 2.58 31.84 37.48
N ALA A 10 1.80 31.51 36.46
CA ALA A 10 2.23 30.61 35.35
C ALA A 10 3.32 31.31 34.55
N VAL A 11 4.48 30.69 34.49
CA VAL A 11 5.58 31.08 33.59
C VAL A 11 5.20 30.61 32.19
N ALA A 12 4.92 31.56 31.30
CA ALA A 12 4.73 31.29 29.87
C ALA A 12 6.04 30.78 29.28
N SER A 13 6.09 29.53 28.88
CA SER A 13 7.17 28.94 28.11
C SER A 13 7.08 29.48 26.68
N GLU A 14 7.99 30.35 26.29
CA GLU A 14 8.16 30.76 24.90
C GLU A 14 8.60 29.55 24.08
N VAL A 15 7.72 29.09 23.18
CA VAL A 15 8.04 28.11 22.15
C VAL A 15 8.94 28.80 21.12
N PRO A 16 10.18 28.36 20.87
CA PRO A 16 11.05 28.99 19.89
C PRO A 16 10.43 28.84 18.49
N ALA A 17 10.20 30.00 17.86
CA ALA A 17 9.71 30.10 16.51
C ALA A 17 10.73 29.55 15.51
N ASN A 18 10.24 28.75 14.54
CA ASN A 18 10.86 28.41 13.26
C ASN A 18 12.30 27.82 13.30
N VAL A 19 12.39 26.53 13.58
CA VAL A 19 13.45 25.72 12.98
C VAL A 19 13.02 25.49 11.51
N PRO A 20 13.79 25.92 10.50
CA PRO A 20 13.48 25.60 9.10
C PRO A 20 13.41 24.09 8.95
N ALA A 21 12.33 23.61 8.34
CA ALA A 21 12.20 22.18 8.02
C ALA A 21 13.39 21.80 7.16
N VAL A 22 14.24 20.92 7.67
CA VAL A 22 15.33 20.33 6.88
C VAL A 22 14.66 19.59 5.74
N GLU A 23 14.85 20.07 4.52
CA GLU A 23 14.33 19.45 3.32
C GLU A 23 14.92 18.02 3.26
N LYS A 24 14.07 17.00 3.43
CA LYS A 24 14.52 15.60 3.36
C LYS A 24 15.02 15.36 1.94
N ALA A 25 16.25 14.86 1.82
CA ALA A 25 16.78 14.42 0.54
C ALA A 25 15.82 13.42 -0.11
N SER A 26 15.44 13.65 -1.38
CA SER A 26 14.56 12.76 -2.13
C SER A 26 15.37 11.65 -2.81
N LEU A 27 14.77 10.47 -2.97
CA LEU A 27 15.32 9.40 -3.77
C LEU A 27 14.91 9.58 -5.23
N THR A 28 15.90 9.76 -6.12
CA THR A 28 15.62 9.84 -7.55
C THR A 28 15.42 8.46 -8.14
N VAL A 29 14.30 8.28 -8.84
CA VAL A 29 13.93 7.04 -9.54
C VAL A 29 13.61 7.36 -11.01
N TYR A 30 13.99 6.45 -11.92
CA TYR A 30 13.85 6.65 -13.34
C TYR A 30 12.79 5.73 -13.93
N TYR A 31 11.93 6.26 -14.81
CA TYR A 31 10.95 5.46 -15.57
C TYR A 31 11.19 5.55 -17.07
N ASP A 32 10.71 4.59 -17.86
CA ASP A 32 10.80 4.59 -19.32
C ASP A 32 9.81 5.57 -19.94
N SER A 33 10.28 6.74 -20.32
CA SER A 33 9.47 7.80 -20.91
C SER A 33 8.96 7.49 -22.33
N ASN A 34 9.54 6.53 -23.04
CA ASN A 34 9.04 6.13 -24.36
C ASN A 34 7.72 5.32 -24.26
N LEU A 35 7.40 4.83 -23.06
CA LEU A 35 6.25 3.99 -22.83
C LEU A 35 5.04 4.77 -22.29
N HIS A 36 5.29 5.95 -21.79
CA HIS A 36 4.27 6.80 -21.19
C HIS A 36 4.42 8.24 -21.70
N PRO A 37 4.00 8.52 -22.97
CA PRO A 37 3.94 9.89 -23.46
C PRO A 37 2.81 10.61 -22.69
N GLY A 38 3.17 11.33 -21.65
CA GLY A 38 2.22 12.04 -20.79
C GLY A 38 2.61 11.95 -19.32
N THR A 39 1.64 12.12 -18.44
CA THR A 39 1.88 12.04 -17.00
C THR A 39 2.05 10.58 -16.58
N PHE A 40 3.27 10.20 -16.21
CA PHE A 40 3.54 8.90 -15.60
C PHE A 40 3.03 8.89 -14.17
N GLN A 41 2.27 7.87 -13.82
CA GLN A 41 1.71 7.72 -12.48
C GLN A 41 2.09 6.35 -11.91
N ILE A 42 2.61 6.37 -10.69
CA ILE A 42 2.82 5.18 -9.88
C ILE A 42 1.72 5.15 -8.83
N TYR A 43 0.86 4.14 -8.87
CA TYR A 43 -0.22 3.99 -7.87
C TYR A 43 0.33 3.72 -6.48
N GLU A 44 1.50 3.08 -6.38
CA GLU A 44 2.18 2.71 -5.14
C GLU A 44 3.06 3.83 -4.56
N GLN A 45 3.11 5.03 -5.18
CA GLN A 45 4.07 6.07 -4.77
C GLN A 45 3.99 6.42 -3.29
N LYS A 46 2.80 6.65 -2.76
CA LYS A 46 2.61 7.03 -1.36
C LYS A 46 3.03 5.93 -0.40
N TRP A 47 2.76 4.69 -0.76
CA TRP A 47 3.21 3.54 -0.01
C TRP A 47 4.74 3.40 -0.01
N LEU A 48 5.37 3.54 -1.17
CA LEU A 48 6.83 3.47 -1.30
C LEU A 48 7.51 4.59 -0.51
N GLU A 49 7.03 5.83 -0.62
CA GLU A 49 7.54 6.98 0.16
C GLU A 49 7.45 6.74 1.66
N ASP A 50 6.36 6.13 2.14
CA ASP A 50 6.19 5.76 3.55
C ASP A 50 7.17 4.65 3.95
N MET A 51 7.31 3.58 3.17
CA MET A 51 8.21 2.47 3.50
C MET A 51 9.68 2.85 3.43
N MET A 52 10.07 3.69 2.48
CA MET A 52 11.43 4.22 2.34
C MET A 52 11.72 5.36 3.31
N SER A 53 10.70 5.95 3.94
CA SER A 53 10.79 7.16 4.76
C SER A 53 11.42 8.35 4.02
N THR A 54 11.29 8.37 2.70
CA THR A 54 11.94 9.32 1.79
C THR A 54 11.02 9.64 0.62
N PRO A 55 10.84 10.92 0.27
CA PRO A 55 10.10 11.30 -0.93
C PRO A 55 10.76 10.75 -2.20
N LEU A 56 9.94 10.42 -3.20
CA LEU A 56 10.43 9.98 -4.51
C LEU A 56 10.41 11.15 -5.52
N THR A 57 11.54 11.37 -6.19
CA THR A 57 11.62 12.22 -7.37
C THR A 57 11.65 11.33 -8.60
N ILE A 58 10.56 11.33 -9.37
CA ILE A 58 10.37 10.45 -10.51
C ILE A 58 10.77 11.19 -11.79
N LEU A 59 11.79 10.70 -12.47
CA LEU A 59 12.33 11.32 -13.68
C LEU A 59 12.20 10.42 -14.92
N PRO A 60 11.94 10.99 -16.09
CA PRO A 60 11.94 10.23 -17.33
C PRO A 60 13.37 9.77 -17.69
N CYS A 61 13.47 8.58 -18.25
CA CYS A 61 14.70 8.04 -18.83
C CYS A 61 14.42 7.55 -20.25
N HIS A 62 14.91 8.26 -21.25
CA HIS A 62 14.90 7.79 -22.63
C HIS A 62 16.00 6.74 -22.85
N GLU A 63 15.88 5.93 -23.91
CA GLU A 63 16.82 4.86 -24.19
C GLU A 63 18.26 5.37 -24.37
N GLU A 64 18.43 6.47 -25.07
CA GLU A 64 19.72 7.12 -25.28
C GLU A 64 20.31 7.73 -24.00
N MET A 65 19.51 7.96 -22.98
CA MET A 65 19.95 8.53 -21.70
C MET A 65 20.49 7.49 -20.73
N ILE A 66 20.32 6.19 -20.99
CA ILE A 66 20.68 5.13 -20.05
C ILE A 66 22.16 5.19 -19.64
N ASP A 67 23.02 5.65 -20.55
CA ASP A 67 24.46 5.80 -20.28
C ASP A 67 24.81 7.04 -19.47
N THR A 68 23.94 8.02 -19.39
CA THR A 68 24.14 9.26 -18.64
C THR A 68 23.54 9.22 -17.24
N VAL A 69 22.65 8.29 -16.97
CA VAL A 69 22.07 8.09 -15.62
C VAL A 69 23.20 7.67 -14.68
N PRO A 70 23.31 8.23 -13.46
CA PRO A 70 24.35 7.84 -12.50
C PRO A 70 24.36 6.33 -12.22
N SER A 71 25.53 5.76 -11.95
CA SER A 71 25.62 4.39 -11.41
C SER A 71 24.93 4.31 -10.04
N ALA A 72 24.41 3.16 -9.68
CA ALA A 72 23.61 2.92 -8.48
C ALA A 72 22.29 3.70 -8.43
N SER A 73 21.71 4.00 -9.61
CA SER A 73 20.39 4.61 -9.70
C SER A 73 19.27 3.59 -9.57
N TRP A 74 18.10 4.06 -9.16
CA TRP A 74 16.86 3.30 -9.05
C TRP A 74 16.02 3.43 -10.31
N PHE A 75 15.45 2.31 -10.79
CA PHE A 75 14.61 2.27 -11.98
C PHE A 75 13.26 1.63 -11.64
N ILE A 76 12.19 2.21 -12.20
CA ILE A 76 10.85 1.67 -12.09
C ILE A 76 10.58 0.78 -13.28
N VAL A 77 10.31 -0.48 -13.00
CA VAL A 77 9.85 -1.47 -13.97
C VAL A 77 8.38 -1.74 -13.68
N GLN A 78 7.53 -1.46 -14.66
CA GLN A 78 6.10 -1.77 -14.59
C GLN A 78 5.69 -2.57 -15.83
N ARG A 79 4.68 -3.42 -15.64
CA ARG A 79 4.04 -4.12 -16.74
C ARG A 79 3.46 -3.15 -17.78
N PRO A 80 3.52 -3.46 -19.08
CA PRO A 80 4.01 -4.70 -19.71
C PRO A 80 5.48 -4.62 -20.18
N HIS A 81 6.32 -3.79 -19.63
CA HIS A 81 7.58 -3.34 -20.22
C HIS A 81 8.84 -3.98 -19.60
N SER A 82 8.68 -4.98 -18.76
CA SER A 82 9.79 -5.67 -18.09
C SER A 82 10.84 -6.26 -19.06
N ALA A 83 10.41 -6.82 -20.20
CA ALA A 83 11.32 -7.37 -21.21
C ALA A 83 12.24 -6.30 -21.83
N ARG A 84 11.72 -5.09 -22.05
CA ARG A 84 12.50 -3.96 -22.57
C ARG A 84 13.54 -3.48 -21.57
N TRP A 85 13.15 -3.40 -20.30
CA TRP A 85 14.06 -3.08 -19.21
C TRP A 85 15.15 -4.16 -19.06
N ASN A 86 14.84 -5.43 -19.28
CA ASN A 86 15.84 -6.49 -19.23
C ASN A 86 17.00 -6.23 -20.20
N THR A 87 16.71 -5.82 -21.44
CA THR A 87 17.75 -5.46 -22.43
C THR A 87 18.63 -4.31 -21.92
N ARG A 88 18.03 -3.26 -21.35
CA ARG A 88 18.76 -2.11 -20.83
C ARG A 88 19.64 -2.47 -19.63
N PHE A 89 19.13 -3.27 -18.70
CA PHE A 89 19.91 -3.73 -17.56
C PHE A 89 21.06 -4.66 -17.95
N GLN A 90 20.90 -5.48 -18.99
CA GLN A 90 22.00 -6.24 -19.54
C GLN A 90 23.11 -5.32 -20.11
N GLN A 91 22.75 -4.24 -20.80
CA GLN A 91 23.73 -3.25 -21.27
C GLN A 91 24.46 -2.55 -20.11
N MET A 92 23.73 -2.13 -19.07
CA MET A 92 24.33 -1.55 -17.86
C MET A 92 25.29 -2.54 -17.19
N ASN A 93 24.89 -3.79 -17.04
CA ASN A 93 25.68 -4.85 -16.47
C ASN A 93 26.97 -5.11 -17.27
N GLN A 94 26.92 -5.14 -18.61
CA GLN A 94 28.10 -5.28 -19.48
C GLN A 94 29.10 -4.13 -19.31
N LYS A 95 28.59 -2.93 -18.97
CA LYS A 95 29.41 -1.74 -18.70
C LYS A 95 29.86 -1.63 -17.25
N GLY A 96 29.61 -2.63 -16.40
CA GLY A 96 29.98 -2.62 -14.99
C GLY A 96 29.24 -1.60 -14.15
N ARG A 97 28.01 -1.20 -14.53
CA ARG A 97 27.24 -0.15 -13.85
C ARG A 97 26.20 -0.78 -12.94
N ASP A 98 26.28 -0.42 -11.67
CA ASP A 98 25.32 -0.85 -10.66
C ASP A 98 23.94 -0.18 -10.86
N PHE A 99 22.88 -0.91 -10.53
CA PHE A 99 21.50 -0.42 -10.60
C PHE A 99 20.63 -1.09 -9.54
N TYR A 100 19.53 -0.43 -9.22
CA TYR A 100 18.47 -0.90 -8.33
C TYR A 100 17.13 -0.85 -9.03
N VAL A 101 16.17 -1.69 -8.63
CA VAL A 101 14.89 -1.82 -9.32
C VAL A 101 13.71 -1.74 -8.34
N LEU A 102 12.73 -0.91 -8.68
CA LEU A 102 11.37 -0.98 -8.17
C LEU A 102 10.52 -1.71 -9.22
N HIS A 103 10.25 -3.00 -9.00
CA HIS A 103 9.44 -3.81 -9.91
C HIS A 103 7.99 -3.87 -9.43
N LEU A 104 7.14 -3.10 -10.08
CA LEU A 104 5.77 -2.83 -9.67
C LEU A 104 4.75 -3.41 -10.67
N SER A 105 3.53 -3.70 -10.19
CA SER A 105 2.39 -4.08 -11.04
C SER A 105 2.53 -5.40 -11.81
N ASP A 106 3.38 -6.33 -11.34
CA ASP A 106 3.47 -7.70 -11.89
C ASP A 106 2.33 -8.60 -11.34
N GLU A 107 1.08 -8.13 -11.51
CA GLU A 107 -0.15 -8.75 -10.97
C GLU A 107 -0.37 -10.20 -11.42
N PHE A 108 0.17 -10.59 -12.56
CA PHE A 108 -0.01 -11.91 -13.17
C PHE A 108 1.21 -12.81 -13.03
N ALA A 109 2.26 -12.35 -12.34
CA ALA A 109 3.51 -13.07 -12.12
C ALA A 109 4.15 -13.57 -13.43
N ASN A 110 4.09 -12.77 -14.51
CA ASN A 110 4.58 -13.13 -15.83
C ASN A 110 5.57 -12.13 -16.45
N ASP A 111 6.01 -11.14 -15.69
CA ASP A 111 7.01 -10.19 -16.14
C ASP A 111 8.39 -10.85 -16.25
N CYS A 112 9.23 -10.34 -17.16
CA CYS A 112 10.63 -10.73 -17.26
C CYS A 112 11.37 -10.32 -15.97
N ILE A 113 12.11 -11.26 -15.39
CA ILE A 113 12.87 -11.09 -14.14
C ILE A 113 14.35 -11.47 -14.28
N ASP A 114 14.83 -11.77 -15.49
CA ASP A 114 16.21 -12.24 -15.73
C ASP A 114 17.25 -11.26 -15.19
N PHE A 115 16.93 -9.96 -15.21
CA PHE A 115 17.81 -8.92 -14.70
C PHE A 115 18.05 -8.97 -13.18
N TYR A 116 17.23 -9.71 -12.42
CA TYR A 116 17.47 -9.88 -10.97
C TYR A 116 18.77 -10.62 -10.69
N SER A 117 19.17 -11.51 -11.60
CA SER A 117 20.39 -12.33 -11.45
C SER A 117 21.65 -11.65 -12.00
N LEU A 118 21.56 -10.44 -12.53
CA LEU A 118 22.73 -9.75 -13.08
C LEU A 118 23.67 -9.28 -11.95
N PRO A 119 25.00 -9.45 -12.09
CA PRO A 119 25.98 -9.07 -11.05
C PRO A 119 25.91 -7.62 -10.57
N HIS A 120 25.47 -6.73 -11.46
CA HIS A 120 25.33 -5.31 -11.16
C HIS A 120 23.93 -4.88 -10.71
N CYS A 121 22.98 -5.81 -10.58
CA CYS A 121 21.70 -5.61 -9.91
C CYS A 121 21.95 -5.67 -8.38
N LYS A 122 21.96 -4.52 -7.71
CA LYS A 122 22.31 -4.44 -6.29
C LYS A 122 21.12 -4.52 -5.35
N GLY A 123 19.92 -4.26 -5.85
CA GLY A 123 18.72 -4.37 -5.05
C GLY A 123 17.46 -4.36 -5.89
N VAL A 124 16.50 -5.16 -5.49
CA VAL A 124 15.17 -5.23 -6.08
C VAL A 124 14.13 -5.13 -4.97
N ILE A 125 13.26 -4.15 -5.06
CA ILE A 125 12.03 -4.08 -4.29
C ILE A 125 10.89 -4.37 -5.26
N ARG A 126 10.07 -5.37 -4.95
CA ARG A 126 8.89 -5.68 -5.77
C ARG A 126 7.64 -5.81 -4.93
N ASN A 127 6.49 -5.54 -5.52
CA ASN A 127 5.19 -6.01 -5.05
C ASN A 127 4.80 -7.31 -5.76
N TYR A 128 3.73 -7.95 -5.31
CA TYR A 128 3.22 -9.25 -5.78
C TYR A 128 4.25 -10.40 -5.68
N THR A 129 3.94 -11.36 -4.86
CA THR A 129 4.78 -12.54 -4.65
C THR A 129 4.78 -13.43 -5.89
N ARG A 130 5.94 -13.98 -6.21
CA ARG A 130 6.13 -15.01 -7.24
C ARG A 130 6.86 -16.21 -6.64
N GLU A 131 6.29 -17.39 -6.84
CA GLU A 131 6.86 -18.64 -6.32
C GLU A 131 8.03 -19.15 -7.18
N ASP A 132 8.09 -18.74 -8.45
CA ASP A 132 9.13 -19.12 -9.40
C ASP A 132 10.45 -18.34 -9.24
N ILE A 133 10.50 -17.35 -8.35
CA ILE A 133 11.74 -16.59 -8.08
C ILE A 133 12.53 -17.30 -6.97
N PRO A 134 13.78 -17.71 -7.25
CA PRO A 134 14.63 -18.27 -6.21
C PRO A 134 14.95 -17.21 -5.13
N PRO A 135 15.27 -17.63 -3.90
CA PRO A 135 15.73 -16.70 -2.88
C PRO A 135 16.99 -15.94 -3.33
N LEU A 136 16.91 -14.62 -3.39
CA LEU A 136 18.02 -13.73 -3.73
C LEU A 136 18.25 -12.76 -2.55
N PRO A 137 19.50 -12.60 -2.07
CA PRO A 137 19.79 -11.80 -0.87
C PRO A 137 19.50 -10.31 -1.05
N HIS A 138 19.42 -9.84 -2.29
CA HIS A 138 19.14 -8.45 -2.65
C HIS A 138 17.72 -8.25 -3.19
N LEU A 139 16.83 -9.25 -3.07
CA LEU A 139 15.41 -9.16 -3.44
C LEU A 139 14.54 -9.02 -2.20
N LEU A 140 13.75 -7.98 -2.15
CA LEU A 140 12.74 -7.75 -1.14
C LEU A 140 11.36 -7.69 -1.77
N THR A 141 10.47 -8.63 -1.43
CA THR A 141 9.06 -8.53 -1.76
C THR A 141 8.34 -7.79 -0.66
N ILE A 142 7.72 -6.67 -1.00
CA ILE A 142 6.89 -5.87 -0.09
C ILE A 142 5.42 -6.01 -0.47
N PRO A 143 4.49 -5.72 0.44
CA PRO A 143 3.07 -5.62 0.10
C PRO A 143 2.81 -4.58 -0.98
N LEU A 144 1.71 -4.75 -1.73
CA LEU A 144 1.20 -3.74 -2.66
C LEU A 144 0.98 -2.39 -1.95
N GLY A 145 0.50 -2.46 -0.71
CA GLY A 145 0.22 -1.29 0.11
C GLY A 145 -1.03 -0.53 -0.32
N TYR A 146 -1.16 0.69 0.17
CA TYR A 146 -2.28 1.57 -0.17
C TYR A 146 -1.93 2.50 -1.34
N HIS A 147 -2.92 2.83 -2.13
CA HIS A 147 -2.83 3.92 -3.11
C HIS A 147 -3.06 5.27 -2.42
N TYR A 148 -4.07 5.30 -1.52
CA TYR A 148 -4.43 6.49 -0.75
C TYR A 148 -4.15 6.29 0.74
N PRO A 149 -3.26 7.11 1.36
CA PRO A 149 -3.07 7.10 2.80
C PRO A 149 -4.31 7.69 3.51
N TYR A 150 -4.66 7.16 4.67
CA TYR A 150 -5.71 7.76 5.49
C TYR A 150 -5.16 8.93 6.29
N ALA A 151 -5.59 10.15 5.95
CA ALA A 151 -5.12 11.38 6.60
C ALA A 151 -5.97 11.78 7.83
N GLY A 152 -7.07 11.06 8.12
CA GLY A 152 -7.97 11.36 9.22
C GLY A 152 -7.55 10.74 10.55
N THR A 153 -8.23 11.13 11.62
CA THR A 153 -8.16 10.41 12.89
C THR A 153 -9.05 9.17 12.81
N VAL A 154 -8.49 8.03 13.15
CA VAL A 154 -9.25 6.76 13.14
C VAL A 154 -10.33 6.82 14.24
N ALA A 155 -11.60 6.86 13.81
CA ALA A 155 -12.73 6.86 14.74
C ALA A 155 -12.82 5.49 15.46
N PRO A 156 -13.25 5.48 16.74
CA PRO A 156 -13.56 4.25 17.45
C PRO A 156 -14.60 3.42 16.67
N PHE A 157 -14.49 2.12 16.78
CA PHE A 157 -15.39 1.22 16.05
C PHE A 157 -16.87 1.42 16.38
N SER A 158 -17.21 1.75 17.65
CA SER A 158 -18.56 2.07 18.11
C SER A 158 -19.18 3.25 17.37
N ASP A 159 -18.36 4.25 17.02
CA ASP A 159 -18.79 5.53 16.47
C ASP A 159 -18.92 5.49 14.94
N ARG A 160 -18.56 4.37 14.30
CA ARG A 160 -18.66 4.21 12.86
C ARG A 160 -20.09 3.91 12.43
N GLU A 161 -20.56 4.68 11.46
CA GLU A 161 -21.96 4.70 10.99
C GLU A 161 -22.36 3.45 10.19
N LEU A 162 -21.40 2.92 9.40
CA LEU A 162 -21.65 1.84 8.46
C LEU A 162 -21.11 0.51 8.98
N LEU A 163 -21.92 -0.54 8.86
CA LEU A 163 -21.46 -1.88 9.19
C LEU A 163 -20.41 -2.36 8.16
N TRP A 164 -20.67 -2.14 6.87
CA TRP A 164 -19.68 -2.37 5.81
C TRP A 164 -19.86 -1.40 4.64
N SER A 165 -18.81 -1.23 3.84
CA SER A 165 -18.88 -0.46 2.60
C SER A 165 -18.01 -1.06 1.50
N PHE A 166 -18.43 -0.83 0.25
CA PHE A 166 -17.66 -1.14 -0.94
C PHE A 166 -17.95 -0.13 -2.05
N HIS A 167 -16.92 0.57 -2.51
CA HIS A 167 -16.97 1.39 -3.73
C HIS A 167 -15.92 0.89 -4.71
N GLY A 168 -16.32 0.53 -5.92
CA GLY A 168 -15.37 0.05 -6.92
C GLY A 168 -16.05 -0.53 -8.15
N THR A 169 -15.24 -1.06 -9.05
CA THR A 169 -15.68 -1.63 -10.31
C THR A 169 -16.27 -3.02 -10.12
N ASN A 170 -17.30 -3.34 -10.89
CA ASN A 170 -17.83 -4.69 -11.00
C ASN A 170 -16.85 -5.54 -11.82
N TRP A 171 -16.02 -6.28 -11.13
CA TRP A 171 -14.99 -7.14 -11.69
C TRP A 171 -15.16 -8.57 -11.21
N CYS A 172 -15.00 -9.54 -12.10
CA CYS A 172 -15.23 -10.96 -11.79
C CYS A 172 -16.62 -11.17 -11.13
N ASP A 173 -16.66 -11.79 -9.96
CA ASP A 173 -17.87 -12.15 -9.23
C ASP A 173 -18.22 -11.20 -8.08
N ARG A 174 -17.63 -10.01 -8.03
CA ARG A 174 -17.81 -9.01 -6.95
C ARG A 174 -19.28 -8.75 -6.62
N LYS A 175 -20.14 -8.64 -7.64
CA LYS A 175 -21.56 -8.45 -7.43
C LYS A 175 -22.17 -9.58 -6.60
N THR A 176 -21.93 -10.82 -6.99
CA THR A 176 -22.43 -12.01 -6.29
C THR A 176 -21.91 -12.09 -4.87
N GLN A 177 -20.63 -11.77 -4.66
CA GLN A 177 -20.04 -11.77 -3.32
C GLN A 177 -20.66 -10.69 -2.42
N LEU A 178 -20.90 -9.48 -2.94
CA LEU A 178 -21.51 -8.39 -2.17
C LEU A 178 -22.99 -8.64 -1.88
N GLU A 179 -23.73 -9.31 -2.76
CA GLU A 179 -25.12 -9.72 -2.53
C GLU A 179 -25.27 -10.61 -1.30
N ARG A 180 -24.24 -11.40 -0.95
CA ARG A 180 -24.21 -12.19 0.29
C ARG A 180 -24.24 -11.35 1.57
N LEU A 181 -23.81 -10.09 1.47
CA LEU A 181 -23.78 -9.14 2.58
C LEU A 181 -25.01 -8.22 2.64
N ALA A 182 -25.95 -8.34 1.72
CA ALA A 182 -27.09 -7.41 1.59
C ALA A 182 -27.95 -7.31 2.84
N ASN A 183 -28.02 -8.37 3.65
CA ASN A 183 -28.75 -8.38 4.91
C ASN A 183 -27.96 -7.81 6.11
N CYS A 184 -26.69 -7.52 5.93
CA CYS A 184 -25.83 -6.93 6.96
C CYS A 184 -25.92 -5.39 6.87
N VAL A 185 -26.80 -4.78 7.61
CA VAL A 185 -27.13 -3.33 7.55
C VAL A 185 -26.69 -2.59 8.80
N PRO A 186 -26.38 -1.27 8.73
CA PRO A 186 -26.38 -0.39 7.55
C PRO A 186 -25.09 -0.52 6.71
N TYR A 187 -25.22 -0.32 5.40
CA TYR A 187 -24.07 -0.39 4.49
C TYR A 187 -24.12 0.71 3.40
N ASN A 188 -22.99 0.92 2.71
CA ASN A 188 -22.89 1.73 1.51
C ASN A 188 -22.14 0.96 0.43
N CYS A 189 -22.81 0.71 -0.70
CA CYS A 189 -22.24 -0.07 -1.79
C CYS A 189 -22.43 0.65 -3.13
N LEU A 190 -21.31 0.94 -3.82
CA LEU A 190 -21.31 1.48 -5.17
C LEU A 190 -20.49 0.55 -6.07
N LEU A 191 -21.18 -0.13 -6.97
CA LEU A 191 -20.59 -1.07 -7.91
C LEU A 191 -20.72 -0.51 -9.33
N LEU A 192 -19.60 -0.11 -9.90
CA LEU A 192 -19.51 0.57 -11.20
C LEU A 192 -19.18 -0.40 -12.33
N PRO A 193 -19.68 -0.15 -13.55
CA PRO A 193 -19.46 -1.06 -14.69
C PRO A 193 -18.01 -1.04 -15.22
N SER A 194 -17.26 0.04 -14.99
CA SER A 194 -15.88 0.19 -15.49
C SER A 194 -15.01 1.01 -14.55
N TRP A 195 -13.69 0.84 -14.66
CA TRP A 195 -12.69 1.54 -13.85
C TRP A 195 -12.74 3.07 -13.99
N ASN A 196 -12.95 3.58 -15.19
CA ASN A 196 -12.97 5.02 -15.47
C ASN A 196 -14.39 5.59 -15.54
N HIS A 197 -15.33 5.02 -14.79
CA HIS A 197 -16.70 5.50 -14.79
C HIS A 197 -16.78 6.87 -14.10
N SER A 198 -17.58 7.80 -14.68
CA SER A 198 -17.71 9.19 -14.18
C SER A 198 -18.27 9.29 -12.75
N ALA A 199 -18.97 8.27 -12.28
CA ALA A 199 -19.49 8.19 -10.91
C ALA A 199 -18.49 7.58 -9.92
N MET A 200 -17.22 7.36 -10.31
CA MET A 200 -16.20 6.88 -9.40
C MET A 200 -15.98 7.87 -8.26
N THR A 201 -16.00 7.36 -7.05
CA THR A 201 -15.73 8.15 -5.85
C THR A 201 -14.31 8.70 -5.89
N ASN A 202 -14.14 10.00 -5.66
CA ASN A 202 -12.80 10.58 -5.54
C ASN A 202 -12.09 10.08 -4.27
N GLU A 203 -10.77 10.27 -4.24
CA GLU A 203 -9.89 9.82 -3.15
C GLU A 203 -10.42 10.22 -1.77
N LYS A 204 -10.69 11.51 -1.59
CA LYS A 204 -11.12 12.06 -0.29
C LYS A 204 -12.41 11.44 0.20
N ASP A 205 -13.41 11.34 -0.66
CA ASP A 205 -14.72 10.79 -0.31
C ASP A 205 -14.64 9.29 -0.08
N TYR A 206 -13.80 8.58 -0.85
CA TYR A 206 -13.55 7.16 -0.64
C TYR A 206 -12.87 6.88 0.71
N MET A 207 -11.82 7.63 1.05
CA MET A 207 -11.15 7.45 2.35
C MET A 207 -12.03 7.89 3.52
N ASN A 208 -12.85 8.94 3.36
CA ASN A 208 -13.86 9.33 4.34
C ASN A 208 -14.92 8.24 4.54
N LEU A 209 -15.35 7.57 3.46
CA LEU A 209 -16.27 6.44 3.55
C LEU A 209 -15.65 5.30 4.38
N LEU A 210 -14.40 4.93 4.12
CA LEU A 210 -13.70 3.93 4.92
C LEU A 210 -13.59 4.35 6.39
N GLY A 211 -13.31 5.63 6.68
CA GLY A 211 -13.26 6.16 8.04
C GLY A 211 -14.57 6.00 8.83
N LYS A 212 -15.72 5.90 8.15
CA LYS A 212 -17.06 5.67 8.73
C LYS A 212 -17.50 4.21 8.75
N THR A 213 -16.68 3.30 8.24
CA THR A 213 -17.01 1.90 7.98
C THR A 213 -16.35 0.98 9.00
N LYS A 214 -17.08 0.02 9.53
CA LYS A 214 -16.59 -1.01 10.46
C LYS A 214 -15.81 -2.10 9.75
N PHE A 215 -16.43 -2.72 8.75
CA PHE A 215 -15.86 -3.84 7.99
C PHE A 215 -15.70 -3.48 6.52
N CYS A 216 -14.61 -3.90 5.92
CA CYS A 216 -14.34 -3.69 4.50
C CYS A 216 -14.23 -5.04 3.78
N PRO A 217 -15.15 -5.40 2.88
CA PRO A 217 -15.01 -6.59 2.06
C PRO A 217 -13.78 -6.51 1.16
N VAL A 218 -12.90 -7.49 1.28
CA VAL A 218 -11.73 -7.67 0.41
C VAL A 218 -12.13 -8.60 -0.72
N LEU A 219 -12.20 -8.04 -1.91
CA LEU A 219 -12.64 -8.73 -3.12
C LEU A 219 -11.54 -8.69 -4.18
N ARG A 220 -11.41 -9.81 -4.91
CA ARG A 220 -10.45 -9.95 -5.98
C ARG A 220 -10.53 -8.83 -7.03
N GLY A 221 -9.34 -8.34 -7.45
CA GLY A 221 -9.12 -7.59 -8.67
C GLY A 221 -8.59 -8.52 -9.78
N ASN A 222 -7.57 -8.08 -10.49
CA ASN A 222 -6.76 -8.97 -11.33
C ASN A 222 -5.98 -9.96 -10.46
N ASN A 223 -5.57 -9.51 -9.27
CA ASN A 223 -4.96 -10.32 -8.21
C ASN A 223 -5.82 -10.22 -6.94
N MET A 224 -5.64 -11.17 -6.00
CA MET A 224 -6.27 -11.08 -4.67
C MET A 224 -5.68 -9.94 -3.85
N GLU A 225 -4.41 -9.64 -4.04
CA GLU A 225 -3.77 -8.48 -3.45
C GLU A 225 -4.28 -7.19 -4.10
N THR A 226 -5.02 -6.39 -3.35
CA THR A 226 -5.61 -5.13 -3.82
C THR A 226 -5.29 -4.00 -2.86
N PHE A 227 -5.18 -2.77 -3.35
CA PHE A 227 -4.99 -1.57 -2.52
C PHE A 227 -6.04 -1.45 -1.42
N ARG A 228 -7.28 -1.88 -1.68
CA ARG A 228 -8.40 -1.82 -0.74
C ARG A 228 -8.11 -2.49 0.60
N LEU A 229 -7.40 -3.62 0.60
CA LEU A 229 -7.03 -4.29 1.84
C LEU A 229 -6.24 -3.35 2.75
N TYR A 230 -5.26 -2.69 2.18
CA TYR A 230 -4.32 -1.82 2.91
C TYR A 230 -4.94 -0.47 3.26
N GLU A 231 -5.76 0.09 2.39
CA GLU A 231 -6.54 1.30 2.63
C GLU A 231 -7.56 1.10 3.75
N ALA A 232 -8.19 -0.07 3.80
CA ALA A 232 -9.06 -0.44 4.91
C ALA A 232 -8.31 -0.50 6.25
N LEU A 233 -7.13 -1.13 6.26
CA LEU A 233 -6.25 -1.18 7.44
C LEU A 233 -5.80 0.22 7.88
N GLU A 234 -5.42 1.09 6.95
CA GLU A 234 -5.06 2.50 7.24
C GLU A 234 -6.21 3.26 7.88
N ALA A 235 -7.43 3.11 7.33
CA ALA A 235 -8.62 3.77 7.85
C ALA A 235 -9.18 3.12 9.13
N GLY A 236 -8.56 2.03 9.62
CA GLY A 236 -9.00 1.29 10.79
C GLY A 236 -10.29 0.49 10.57
N CYS A 237 -10.63 0.16 9.31
CA CYS A 237 -11.63 -0.88 9.03
C CYS A 237 -11.06 -2.25 9.36
N VAL A 238 -11.93 -3.17 9.74
CA VAL A 238 -11.59 -4.59 9.84
C VAL A 238 -11.81 -5.23 8.45
N PRO A 239 -10.75 -5.69 7.76
CA PRO A 239 -10.91 -6.34 6.46
C PRO A 239 -11.63 -7.67 6.63
N VAL A 240 -12.49 -8.04 5.68
CA VAL A 240 -13.23 -9.30 5.66
C VAL A 240 -13.04 -9.98 4.31
N CYS A 241 -12.47 -11.18 4.31
CA CYS A 241 -12.26 -11.94 3.07
C CYS A 241 -13.54 -12.64 2.65
N MET A 242 -13.85 -12.50 1.38
CA MET A 242 -15.01 -13.10 0.75
C MET A 242 -14.67 -14.42 0.05
N GLU A 243 -13.39 -14.69 -0.15
CA GLU A 243 -12.86 -15.86 -0.84
C GLU A 243 -11.67 -16.46 -0.08
N THR A 244 -11.33 -17.70 -0.37
CA THR A 244 -10.10 -18.33 0.11
C THR A 244 -9.04 -18.24 -0.99
N ASP A 245 -7.84 -17.78 -0.64
CA ASP A 245 -6.72 -17.67 -1.57
C ASP A 245 -5.40 -17.79 -0.81
N PRO A 246 -4.39 -18.48 -1.34
CA PRO A 246 -3.09 -18.62 -0.68
C PRO A 246 -2.41 -17.30 -0.31
N PHE A 247 -2.62 -16.26 -1.12
CA PHE A 247 -2.15 -14.91 -0.82
C PHE A 247 -2.78 -14.37 0.47
N LEU A 248 -4.10 -14.50 0.60
CA LEU A 248 -4.82 -14.05 1.80
C LEU A 248 -4.42 -14.85 3.04
N ASP A 249 -4.19 -16.15 2.88
CA ASP A 249 -3.65 -17.01 3.96
C ASP A 249 -2.24 -16.56 4.40
N ARG A 250 -1.43 -16.04 3.49
CA ARG A 250 -0.12 -15.46 3.82
C ARG A 250 -0.27 -14.15 4.60
N ILE A 251 -1.05 -13.20 4.10
CA ILE A 251 -1.31 -11.92 4.78
C ILE A 251 -1.92 -12.15 6.15
N ASP A 252 -2.83 -13.10 6.27
CA ASP A 252 -3.43 -13.50 7.54
C ASP A 252 -2.36 -13.98 8.54
N ARG A 253 -1.43 -14.85 8.11
CA ARG A 253 -0.32 -15.29 8.96
C ARG A 253 0.60 -14.14 9.36
N GLU A 254 0.92 -13.22 8.44
CA GLU A 254 1.81 -12.10 8.71
C GLU A 254 1.21 -11.06 9.66
N LEU A 255 -0.10 -10.84 9.58
CA LEU A 255 -0.87 -9.92 10.43
C LEU A 255 -1.58 -10.63 11.58
N ASP A 256 -1.64 -11.98 11.57
CA ASP A 256 -2.35 -12.83 12.53
C ASP A 256 -3.82 -12.42 12.72
N LEU A 257 -4.52 -12.18 11.60
CA LEU A 257 -5.91 -11.73 11.60
C LEU A 257 -6.88 -12.86 11.96
N THR A 258 -6.60 -14.10 11.56
CA THR A 258 -7.48 -15.27 11.84
C THR A 258 -7.72 -15.48 13.33
N SER A 259 -6.74 -15.13 14.17
CA SER A 259 -6.89 -15.25 15.62
C SER A 259 -7.87 -14.22 16.19
N LEU A 260 -8.23 -13.19 15.42
CA LEU A 260 -9.09 -12.10 15.86
C LEU A 260 -10.54 -12.29 15.44
N TYR A 261 -10.80 -12.86 14.25
CA TYR A 261 -12.13 -13.06 13.72
C TYR A 261 -12.14 -14.14 12.63
N ALA A 262 -13.34 -14.62 12.28
CA ALA A 262 -13.52 -15.65 11.26
C ALA A 262 -13.32 -15.08 9.84
N TRP A 263 -12.09 -14.99 9.40
CA TRP A 263 -11.69 -14.45 8.10
C TRP A 263 -12.41 -15.12 6.92
N LYS A 264 -12.73 -16.42 7.05
CA LYS A 264 -13.38 -17.22 6.00
C LYS A 264 -14.91 -17.20 6.05
N GLU A 265 -15.50 -16.57 7.06
CA GLU A 265 -16.94 -16.53 7.27
C GLU A 265 -17.46 -15.08 7.37
N PRO A 266 -17.41 -14.31 6.26
CA PRO A 266 -17.61 -12.86 6.30
C PRO A 266 -19.01 -12.47 6.82
N VAL A 267 -20.07 -13.20 6.43
CA VAL A 267 -21.45 -12.91 6.88
C VAL A 267 -21.58 -13.13 8.38
N ALA A 268 -21.07 -14.25 8.90
CA ALA A 268 -21.09 -14.56 10.33
C ALA A 268 -20.24 -13.55 11.11
N THR A 269 -19.06 -13.19 10.59
CA THR A 269 -18.18 -12.21 11.22
C THR A 269 -18.83 -10.83 11.33
N ILE A 270 -19.40 -10.32 10.24
CA ILE A 270 -20.05 -8.99 10.21
C ILE A 270 -21.32 -8.98 11.08
N SER A 271 -22.06 -10.08 11.16
CA SER A 271 -23.30 -10.20 11.93
C SER A 271 -23.10 -10.56 13.39
N SER A 272 -21.89 -10.95 13.80
CA SER A 272 -21.60 -11.32 15.18
C SER A 272 -21.67 -10.11 16.11
N PRO A 273 -22.04 -10.30 17.39
CA PRO A 273 -21.82 -9.28 18.38
C PRO A 273 -20.34 -8.92 18.43
N PHE A 274 -20.05 -7.65 18.21
CA PHE A 274 -18.68 -7.17 18.09
C PHE A 274 -17.89 -7.39 19.38
N GLN A 275 -16.68 -7.93 19.25
CA GLN A 275 -15.74 -7.99 20.36
C GLN A 275 -15.06 -6.63 20.53
N ALA A 276 -15.24 -6.01 21.67
CA ALA A 276 -14.56 -4.77 22.02
C ALA A 276 -13.04 -4.96 21.87
N GLY A 277 -12.38 -4.05 21.16
CA GLY A 277 -10.93 -4.07 20.97
C GLY A 277 -10.43 -4.70 19.68
N ILE A 278 -11.26 -5.38 18.86
CA ILE A 278 -10.79 -5.97 17.59
C ILE A 278 -10.13 -4.94 16.68
N GLN A 279 -10.72 -3.75 16.57
CA GLN A 279 -10.18 -2.67 15.75
C GLN A 279 -8.80 -2.21 16.24
N GLN A 280 -8.67 -1.99 17.55
CA GLN A 280 -7.39 -1.54 18.13
C GLN A 280 -6.31 -2.60 17.89
N GLU A 281 -6.66 -3.88 18.03
CA GLU A 281 -5.70 -4.96 17.81
C GLU A 281 -5.32 -5.09 16.33
N VAL A 282 -6.27 -4.96 15.39
CA VAL A 282 -5.98 -4.91 13.95
C VAL A 282 -5.05 -3.74 13.62
N LEU A 283 -5.32 -2.54 14.14
CA LEU A 283 -4.48 -1.36 13.95
C LEU A 283 -3.08 -1.54 14.54
N ARG A 284 -2.98 -2.09 15.74
CA ARG A 284 -1.69 -2.37 16.38
C ARG A 284 -0.84 -3.33 15.53
N ARG A 285 -1.45 -4.40 15.01
CA ARG A 285 -0.77 -5.39 14.15
C ARG A 285 -0.37 -4.79 12.82
N TRP A 286 -1.25 -4.00 12.21
CA TRP A 286 -0.95 -3.28 10.98
C TRP A 286 0.23 -2.31 11.15
N THR A 287 0.22 -1.50 12.21
CA THR A 287 1.32 -0.57 12.52
C THR A 287 2.64 -1.31 12.73
N ALA A 288 2.63 -2.39 13.49
CA ALA A 288 3.81 -3.21 13.72
C ALA A 288 4.32 -3.87 12.42
N TRP A 289 3.41 -4.28 11.55
CA TRP A 289 3.77 -4.85 10.24
C TRP A 289 4.40 -3.82 9.32
N LYS A 290 3.81 -2.62 9.21
CA LYS A 290 4.42 -1.52 8.46
C LYS A 290 5.85 -1.24 8.92
N GLU A 291 6.09 -1.21 10.22
CA GLU A 291 7.44 -0.96 10.72
C GLU A 291 8.42 -2.09 10.35
N ARG A 292 7.99 -3.36 10.38
CA ARG A 292 8.83 -4.47 9.88
C ARG A 292 9.17 -4.28 8.39
N VAL A 293 8.23 -3.86 7.55
CA VAL A 293 8.48 -3.58 6.12
C VAL A 293 9.46 -2.43 5.98
N ARG A 294 9.29 -1.33 6.73
CA ARG A 294 10.24 -0.19 6.71
C ARG A 294 11.66 -0.60 7.10
N VAL A 295 11.79 -1.42 8.14
CA VAL A 295 13.11 -1.94 8.56
C VAL A 295 13.74 -2.77 7.45
N ALA A 296 12.97 -3.66 6.81
CA ALA A 296 13.47 -4.48 5.71
C ALA A 296 13.89 -3.63 4.49
N VAL A 297 13.09 -2.63 4.13
CA VAL A 297 13.41 -1.68 3.03
C VAL A 297 14.68 -0.90 3.33
N ARG A 298 14.82 -0.36 4.56
CA ARG A 298 16.05 0.36 4.97
C ARG A 298 17.31 -0.52 4.94
N GLY A 299 17.15 -1.81 5.18
CA GLY A 299 18.26 -2.77 5.09
C GLY A 299 18.74 -3.04 3.67
N LEU A 300 17.94 -2.69 2.66
CA LEU A 300 18.28 -2.82 1.25
C LEU A 300 18.81 -1.51 0.63
N LEU A 301 18.39 -0.35 1.16
CA LEU A 301 18.85 0.99 0.74
C LEU A 301 20.25 1.30 1.25
#